data_87d9970337e56f79ec788cd37ea5d116
#
_entry.id   87d9970337e56f79ec788cd37ea5d116
#
_cell.length_a   1.000
_cell.length_b   1.000
_cell.length_c   1.000
_cell.angle_alpha   90.00
_cell.angle_beta   90.00
_cell.angle_gamma   90.00
#
_symmetry.space_group_name_H-M   'P 1'
#
loop_
_entity.id
_entity.type
_entity.pdbx_description
1 polymer ?
#
loop_
_entity_poly.entity_id
_entity_poly.type
_entity_poly.pdbx_seq_one_letter_code
_entity_poly.pdbx_strand_id
1 'polypeptide(L)'
;MNDKPFECDATVLRDQLNESIGHRARVECVERLTSTNAVLKQDAFVSHGKFLLAGQQSLGVGRRGSVWQSPPEGNLYLSYCFHTETRLADLSLLPLAFALAIADSVESEWAVDVKIKWPNDLYIAGEKCGGILLETVSLPGDSSHQRTAVIVGVGINVASHPSYQSIDRPTTALQVHVDSPVSLSRIALLVMTAIVEICRLETTEVRRRLALYWPRRDLLLNRPVSVPMLGDGLGIARGLSLDGGLLVELQGALETVYAGEVTLGHVESKEGGSE
;
A
#
# COMPACT_ATOMS: atom_id res chain seq x y z
N MET A 1 -31.46 -1.53 -0.66
CA MET A 1 -30.04 -1.18 -0.78
C MET A 1 -29.92 0.21 -0.20
N ASN A 2 -29.27 0.36 0.94
CA ASN A 2 -29.03 1.69 1.49
C ASN A 2 -27.82 2.27 0.76
N ASP A 3 -28.08 3.08 -0.27
CA ASP A 3 -27.05 3.93 -0.87
C ASP A 3 -26.67 4.98 0.17
N LYS A 4 -25.73 4.66 1.06
CA LYS A 4 -25.08 5.72 1.84
C LYS A 4 -24.25 6.53 0.85
N PRO A 5 -24.46 7.86 0.79
CA PRO A 5 -23.67 8.71 -0.10
C PRO A 5 -22.18 8.56 0.27
N PHE A 6 -21.31 8.69 -0.71
CA PHE A 6 -19.87 8.76 -0.50
C PHE A 6 -19.55 10.01 0.34
N GLU A 7 -19.38 9.83 1.65
CA GLU A 7 -19.15 10.91 2.62
C GLU A 7 -17.70 11.40 2.53
N CYS A 8 -17.33 11.99 1.39
CA CYS A 8 -15.99 12.55 1.19
C CYS A 8 -16.11 13.96 0.61
N ASP A 9 -15.95 14.98 1.47
CA ASP A 9 -15.90 16.37 1.03
C ASP A 9 -14.46 16.74 0.65
N ALA A 10 -14.23 16.90 -0.65
CA ALA A 10 -12.94 17.26 -1.21
C ALA A 10 -12.40 18.60 -0.67
N THR A 11 -13.29 19.56 -0.38
CA THR A 11 -12.91 20.87 0.13
C THR A 11 -12.42 20.76 1.57
N VAL A 12 -13.17 20.06 2.39
CA VAL A 12 -12.81 19.82 3.81
C VAL A 12 -11.50 19.05 3.90
N LEU A 13 -11.34 17.96 3.14
CA LEU A 13 -10.09 17.18 3.12
C LEU A 13 -8.91 18.02 2.64
N ARG A 14 -9.09 18.80 1.59
CA ARG A 14 -8.04 19.69 1.07
C ARG A 14 -7.59 20.70 2.12
N ASP A 15 -8.53 21.35 2.78
CA ASP A 15 -8.23 22.41 3.73
C ASP A 15 -7.54 21.84 4.99
N GLN A 16 -8.03 20.72 5.52
CA GLN A 16 -7.39 20.02 6.63
C GLN A 16 -5.98 19.50 6.26
N LEU A 17 -5.80 18.98 5.05
CA LEU A 17 -4.49 18.54 4.58
C LEU A 17 -3.53 19.72 4.46
N ASN A 18 -3.97 20.85 3.88
CA ASN A 18 -3.15 22.03 3.73
C ASN A 18 -2.73 22.63 5.09
N GLU A 19 -3.59 22.59 6.09
CA GLU A 19 -3.26 22.98 7.46
C GLU A 19 -2.21 22.06 8.08
N SER A 20 -2.36 20.73 7.89
CA SER A 20 -1.47 19.75 8.51
C SER A 20 -0.06 19.72 7.89
N ILE A 21 0.05 19.92 6.59
CA ILE A 21 1.32 19.75 5.85
C ILE A 21 1.89 21.04 5.25
N GLY A 22 1.18 22.19 5.36
CA GLY A 22 1.62 23.46 4.80
C GLY A 22 1.81 23.44 3.27
N HIS A 23 1.02 22.63 2.54
CA HIS A 23 1.16 22.43 1.10
C HIS A 23 -0.16 22.61 0.38
N ARG A 24 -0.14 23.21 -0.82
CA ARG A 24 -1.35 23.32 -1.66
C ARG A 24 -1.60 22.02 -2.42
N ALA A 25 -2.31 21.09 -1.79
CA ALA A 25 -2.77 19.88 -2.46
C ALA A 25 -4.05 20.15 -3.27
N ARG A 26 -4.20 19.45 -4.37
CA ARG A 26 -5.46 19.37 -5.12
C ARG A 26 -6.15 18.07 -4.73
N VAL A 27 -7.38 18.16 -4.24
CA VAL A 27 -8.17 17.00 -3.83
C VAL A 27 -9.45 16.97 -4.65
N GLU A 28 -9.75 15.82 -5.22
CA GLU A 28 -10.98 15.56 -5.96
C GLU A 28 -11.61 14.28 -5.41
N CYS A 29 -12.90 14.34 -5.12
CA CYS A 29 -13.71 13.21 -4.69
C CYS A 29 -14.80 12.96 -5.73
N VAL A 30 -14.92 11.71 -6.17
CA VAL A 30 -15.92 11.28 -7.14
C VAL A 30 -16.67 10.06 -6.61
N GLU A 31 -17.96 9.97 -6.92
CA GLU A 31 -18.77 8.86 -6.46
C GLU A 31 -18.33 7.52 -7.09
N ARG A 32 -18.11 7.53 -8.42
CA ARG A 32 -17.75 6.32 -9.16
C ARG A 32 -16.87 6.63 -10.37
N LEU A 33 -15.86 5.77 -10.57
CA LEU A 33 -15.01 5.79 -11.77
C LEU A 33 -14.49 4.38 -12.09
N THR A 34 -13.67 4.26 -13.12
CA THR A 34 -13.04 2.98 -13.50
C THR A 34 -11.95 2.58 -12.50
N SER A 35 -10.92 3.42 -12.35
CA SER A 35 -9.81 3.25 -11.39
C SER A 35 -9.17 4.61 -11.13
N THR A 36 -8.95 4.95 -9.86
CA THR A 36 -8.28 6.20 -9.47
C THR A 36 -6.87 6.30 -10.05
N ASN A 37 -6.11 5.19 -10.06
CA ASN A 37 -4.80 5.13 -10.71
C ASN A 37 -4.89 5.34 -12.22
N ALA A 38 -5.81 4.66 -12.89
CA ALA A 38 -5.95 4.75 -14.35
C ALA A 38 -6.29 6.17 -14.81
N VAL A 39 -7.18 6.86 -14.08
CA VAL A 39 -7.55 8.26 -14.38
C VAL A 39 -6.35 9.18 -14.21
N LEU A 40 -5.62 9.12 -13.08
CA LEU A 40 -4.45 9.97 -12.88
C LEU A 40 -3.31 9.63 -13.86
N LYS A 41 -3.21 8.39 -14.30
CA LYS A 41 -2.20 7.94 -15.26
C LYS A 41 -2.46 8.49 -16.67
N GLN A 42 -3.72 8.58 -17.10
CA GLN A 42 -4.10 9.20 -18.38
C GLN A 42 -3.70 10.68 -18.43
N ASP A 43 -3.86 11.38 -17.32
CA ASP A 43 -3.57 12.82 -17.19
C ASP A 43 -2.27 13.10 -16.43
N ALA A 44 -1.31 12.16 -16.44
CA ALA A 44 -0.12 12.20 -15.59
C ALA A 44 0.67 13.50 -15.68
N PHE A 45 0.71 14.12 -16.88
CA PHE A 45 1.42 15.38 -17.11
C PHE A 45 0.86 16.56 -16.29
N VAL A 46 -0.47 16.63 -16.13
CA VAL A 46 -1.15 17.74 -15.41
C VAL A 46 -1.58 17.38 -14.00
N SER A 47 -1.42 16.11 -13.60
CA SER A 47 -1.91 15.58 -12.32
C SER A 47 -0.92 15.75 -11.16
N HIS A 48 0.22 16.41 -11.35
CA HIS A 48 1.18 16.65 -10.25
C HIS A 48 0.51 17.32 -9.04
N GLY A 49 0.69 16.74 -7.83
CA GLY A 49 0.10 17.25 -6.60
C GLY A 49 -1.40 17.01 -6.45
N LYS A 50 -1.99 16.08 -7.24
CA LYS A 50 -3.41 15.78 -7.20
C LYS A 50 -3.70 14.47 -6.47
N PHE A 51 -4.60 14.54 -5.51
CA PHE A 51 -5.29 13.40 -4.91
C PHE A 51 -6.63 13.18 -5.60
N LEU A 52 -6.95 11.94 -5.91
CA LEU A 52 -8.24 11.51 -6.44
C LEU A 52 -8.77 10.37 -5.58
N LEU A 53 -9.97 10.59 -5.01
CA LEU A 53 -10.68 9.61 -4.20
C LEU A 53 -11.96 9.18 -4.93
N ALA A 54 -12.32 7.91 -4.78
CA ALA A 54 -13.55 7.38 -5.35
C ALA A 54 -14.36 6.62 -4.30
N GLY A 55 -15.70 6.76 -4.34
CA GLY A 55 -16.62 5.94 -3.56
C GLY A 55 -16.68 4.49 -4.06
N GLN A 56 -16.51 4.29 -5.38
CA GLN A 56 -16.47 2.98 -6.01
C GLN A 56 -15.55 2.96 -7.23
N GLN A 57 -14.87 1.84 -7.46
CA GLN A 57 -14.15 1.59 -8.71
C GLN A 57 -14.77 0.40 -9.45
N SER A 58 -15.09 0.57 -10.74
CA SER A 58 -15.63 -0.52 -11.56
C SER A 58 -14.56 -1.46 -12.12
N LEU A 59 -13.32 -0.97 -12.24
CA LEU A 59 -12.17 -1.70 -12.75
C LEU A 59 -10.94 -1.44 -11.86
N GLY A 60 -11.10 -1.62 -10.53
CA GLY A 60 -10.00 -1.48 -9.58
C GLY A 60 -8.86 -2.45 -9.90
N VAL A 61 -7.62 -1.96 -9.88
CA VAL A 61 -6.43 -2.72 -10.29
C VAL A 61 -5.47 -2.85 -9.11
N GLY A 62 -4.99 -4.06 -8.90
CA GLY A 62 -3.86 -4.38 -8.04
C GLY A 62 -2.59 -4.68 -8.85
N ARG A 63 -1.56 -5.17 -8.18
CA ARG A 63 -0.30 -5.55 -8.83
C ARG A 63 -0.51 -6.65 -9.87
N ARG A 64 0.31 -6.59 -10.95
CA ARG A 64 0.29 -7.58 -12.06
C ARG A 64 -1.08 -7.74 -12.72
N GLY A 65 -1.91 -6.69 -12.66
CA GLY A 65 -3.23 -6.72 -13.26
C GLY A 65 -4.28 -7.49 -12.47
N SER A 66 -4.00 -7.87 -11.22
CA SER A 66 -5.01 -8.49 -10.35
C SER A 66 -6.16 -7.51 -10.10
N VAL A 67 -7.36 -8.02 -9.92
CA VAL A 67 -8.53 -7.20 -9.61
C VAL A 67 -8.48 -6.73 -8.15
N TRP A 68 -8.67 -5.42 -7.94
CA TRP A 68 -8.97 -4.87 -6.63
C TRP A 68 -10.48 -4.65 -6.53
N GLN A 69 -11.15 -5.45 -5.72
CA GLN A 69 -12.60 -5.28 -5.50
C GLN A 69 -12.88 -4.00 -4.75
N SER A 70 -13.78 -3.20 -5.26
CA SER A 70 -14.08 -1.86 -4.75
C SER A 70 -15.58 -1.64 -4.59
N PRO A 71 -16.24 -2.33 -3.63
CA PRO A 71 -17.66 -2.12 -3.38
C PRO A 71 -17.93 -0.70 -2.84
N PRO A 72 -19.15 -0.14 -3.04
CA PRO A 72 -19.52 1.22 -2.62
C PRO A 72 -19.87 1.30 -1.13
N GLU A 73 -19.10 0.67 -0.25
CA GLU A 73 -19.49 0.43 1.15
C GLU A 73 -18.55 1.12 2.16
N GLY A 74 -18.10 2.33 1.85
CA GLY A 74 -17.34 3.13 2.80
C GLY A 74 -15.88 2.69 2.97
N ASN A 75 -15.25 2.20 1.90
CA ASN A 75 -13.83 1.86 1.84
C ASN A 75 -13.01 3.00 1.22
N LEU A 76 -11.70 3.02 1.48
CA LEU A 76 -10.82 4.02 0.91
C LEU A 76 -10.25 3.53 -0.43
N TYR A 77 -10.51 4.27 -1.50
CA TYR A 77 -9.88 4.13 -2.82
C TYR A 77 -9.31 5.48 -3.21
N LEU A 78 -8.01 5.62 -3.03
CA LEU A 78 -7.29 6.88 -3.18
C LEU A 78 -6.09 6.69 -4.09
N SER A 79 -5.85 7.67 -4.97
CA SER A 79 -4.59 7.77 -5.69
C SER A 79 -4.01 9.17 -5.59
N TYR A 80 -2.67 9.26 -5.62
CA TYR A 80 -1.91 10.50 -5.65
C TYR A 80 -0.92 10.48 -6.80
N CYS A 81 -0.80 11.59 -7.52
CA CYS A 81 0.18 11.75 -8.57
C CYS A 81 1.20 12.84 -8.20
N PHE A 82 2.47 12.49 -8.30
CA PHE A 82 3.56 13.46 -8.18
C PHE A 82 4.64 13.22 -9.22
N HIS A 83 5.39 14.27 -9.54
CA HIS A 83 6.52 14.19 -10.47
C HIS A 83 7.82 14.17 -9.69
N THR A 84 8.76 13.39 -10.18
CA THR A 84 10.08 13.25 -9.56
C THR A 84 11.17 13.04 -10.61
N GLU A 85 12.40 13.35 -10.22
CA GLU A 85 13.63 13.02 -10.93
C GLU A 85 14.41 11.89 -10.23
N THR A 86 13.83 11.31 -9.19
CA THR A 86 14.38 10.15 -8.49
C THR A 86 14.59 8.99 -9.47
N ARG A 87 15.72 8.31 -9.35
CA ARG A 87 16.02 7.15 -10.19
C ARG A 87 14.96 6.07 -10.04
N LEU A 88 14.56 5.42 -11.13
CA LEU A 88 13.54 4.37 -11.13
C LEU A 88 13.86 3.24 -10.13
N ALA A 89 15.15 2.90 -9.96
CA ALA A 89 15.57 1.90 -8.99
C ALA A 89 15.23 2.27 -7.55
N ASP A 90 15.29 3.56 -7.20
CA ASP A 90 14.99 4.05 -5.85
C ASP A 90 13.48 4.18 -5.60
N LEU A 91 12.67 4.24 -6.66
CA LEU A 91 11.20 4.27 -6.54
C LEU A 91 10.62 2.96 -5.98
N SER A 92 11.35 1.85 -6.05
CA SER A 92 10.96 0.56 -5.45
C SER A 92 10.82 0.62 -3.92
N LEU A 93 11.47 1.58 -3.26
CA LEU A 93 11.38 1.81 -1.82
C LEU A 93 10.07 2.48 -1.40
N LEU A 94 9.44 3.23 -2.30
CA LEU A 94 8.27 4.05 -1.97
C LEU A 94 7.06 3.25 -1.50
N PRO A 95 6.65 2.13 -2.15
CA PRO A 95 5.53 1.32 -1.63
C PRO A 95 5.75 0.83 -0.20
N LEU A 96 7.00 0.47 0.14
CA LEU A 96 7.37 0.03 1.49
C LEU A 96 7.29 1.20 2.49
N ALA A 97 7.81 2.37 2.10
CA ALA A 97 7.79 3.55 2.93
C ALA A 97 6.37 4.08 3.17
N PHE A 98 5.52 4.08 2.12
CA PHE A 98 4.11 4.43 2.27
C PHE A 98 3.37 3.44 3.17
N ALA A 99 3.60 2.13 2.99
CA ALA A 99 3.00 1.10 3.83
C ALA A 99 3.39 1.30 5.30
N LEU A 100 4.66 1.58 5.57
CA LEU A 100 5.17 1.84 6.92
C LEU A 100 4.51 3.07 7.55
N ALA A 101 4.48 4.20 6.84
CA ALA A 101 3.89 5.44 7.34
C ALA A 101 2.38 5.31 7.56
N ILE A 102 1.66 4.64 6.67
CA ILE A 102 0.22 4.36 6.81
C ILE A 102 -0.04 3.44 8.01
N ALA A 103 0.74 2.37 8.18
CA ALA A 103 0.62 1.46 9.30
C ALA A 103 0.84 2.18 10.65
N ASP A 104 1.85 3.05 10.73
CA ASP A 104 2.14 3.84 11.92
C ASP A 104 1.01 4.84 12.22
N SER A 105 0.45 5.49 11.19
CA SER A 105 -0.68 6.42 11.35
C SER A 105 -1.94 5.70 11.83
N VAL A 106 -2.24 4.51 11.30
CA VAL A 106 -3.41 3.71 11.72
C VAL A 106 -3.26 3.25 13.16
N GLU A 107 -2.07 2.73 13.54
CA GLU A 107 -1.83 2.33 14.93
C GLU A 107 -1.91 3.50 15.90
N SER A 108 -1.37 4.67 15.52
CA SER A 108 -1.43 5.86 16.37
C SER A 108 -2.85 6.36 16.60
N GLU A 109 -3.73 6.25 15.61
CA GLU A 109 -5.09 6.75 15.68
C GLU A 109 -6.04 5.78 16.39
N TRP A 110 -5.93 4.47 16.11
CA TRP A 110 -6.91 3.48 16.57
C TRP A 110 -6.30 2.36 17.44
N ALA A 111 -5.02 2.41 17.76
CA ALA A 111 -4.30 1.37 18.50
C ALA A 111 -4.38 -0.03 17.85
N VAL A 112 -4.53 -0.08 16.52
CA VAL A 112 -4.59 -1.31 15.74
C VAL A 112 -3.21 -1.67 15.21
N ASP A 113 -2.70 -2.86 15.55
CA ASP A 113 -1.40 -3.35 15.06
C ASP A 113 -1.48 -3.76 13.59
N VAL A 114 -1.02 -2.88 12.71
CA VAL A 114 -0.95 -3.14 11.26
C VAL A 114 0.41 -3.71 10.92
N LYS A 115 0.43 -4.91 10.36
CA LYS A 115 1.61 -5.54 9.77
C LYS A 115 1.68 -5.32 8.28
N ILE A 116 2.87 -5.45 7.72
CA ILE A 116 3.13 -5.25 6.30
C ILE A 116 3.65 -6.56 5.73
N LYS A 117 2.94 -7.10 4.75
CA LYS A 117 3.45 -8.19 3.93
C LYS A 117 4.16 -7.61 2.71
N TRP A 118 5.45 -7.86 2.61
CA TRP A 118 6.25 -7.45 1.45
C TRP A 118 5.56 -7.87 0.14
N PRO A 119 5.55 -7.01 -0.89
CA PRO A 119 6.17 -5.69 -0.89
C PRO A 119 5.20 -4.53 -0.58
N ASN A 120 3.90 -4.73 -0.39
CA ASN A 120 2.95 -3.62 -0.47
C ASN A 120 1.59 -3.85 0.19
N ASP A 121 1.40 -4.95 0.91
CA ASP A 121 0.10 -5.30 1.47
C ASP A 121 0.02 -5.02 2.97
N LEU A 122 -1.09 -4.41 3.40
CA LEU A 122 -1.40 -4.12 4.80
C LEU A 122 -2.26 -5.25 5.39
N TYR A 123 -1.89 -5.68 6.57
CA TYR A 123 -2.52 -6.79 7.29
C TYR A 123 -2.90 -6.39 8.71
N ILE A 124 -4.05 -6.86 9.18
CA ILE A 124 -4.49 -6.79 10.58
C ILE A 124 -4.87 -8.19 11.02
N ALA A 125 -4.40 -8.65 12.16
CA ALA A 125 -4.68 -9.99 12.71
C ALA A 125 -4.41 -11.14 11.72
N GLY A 126 -3.43 -11.00 10.82
CA GLY A 126 -3.08 -12.02 9.83
C GLY A 126 -3.93 -12.00 8.54
N GLU A 127 -4.88 -11.08 8.40
CA GLU A 127 -5.76 -10.93 7.25
C GLU A 127 -5.50 -9.62 6.51
N LYS A 128 -5.64 -9.63 5.18
CA LYS A 128 -5.36 -8.46 4.35
C LYS A 128 -6.45 -7.40 4.50
N CYS A 129 -6.07 -6.19 4.93
CA CYS A 129 -6.96 -5.04 5.03
C CYS A 129 -6.70 -3.97 3.95
N GLY A 130 -5.55 -4.00 3.28
CA GLY A 130 -5.22 -2.97 2.31
C GLY A 130 -4.05 -3.33 1.40
N GLY A 131 -3.76 -2.44 0.46
CA GLY A 131 -2.62 -2.58 -0.43
C GLY A 131 -2.27 -1.28 -1.13
N ILE A 132 -1.00 -1.17 -1.55
CA ILE A 132 -0.46 0.00 -2.22
C ILE A 132 0.03 -0.41 -3.60
N LEU A 133 -0.37 0.34 -4.61
CA LEU A 133 0.05 0.15 -6.00
C LEU A 133 0.79 1.38 -6.48
N LEU A 134 2.04 1.20 -6.88
CA LEU A 134 2.82 2.27 -7.50
C LEU A 134 2.94 1.99 -9.01
N GLU A 135 2.60 2.99 -9.81
CA GLU A 135 2.78 2.99 -11.25
C GLU A 135 3.56 4.24 -11.68
N THR A 136 4.27 4.13 -12.79
CA THR A 136 5.08 5.22 -13.33
C THR A 136 4.73 5.52 -14.77
N VAL A 137 4.86 6.81 -15.14
CA VAL A 137 4.72 7.29 -16.51
C VAL A 137 5.92 8.19 -16.81
N SER A 138 6.65 7.89 -17.88
CA SER A 138 7.71 8.78 -18.36
C SER A 138 7.11 10.07 -18.89
N LEU A 139 7.58 11.20 -18.39
CA LEU A 139 7.14 12.49 -18.85
C LEU A 139 8.07 13.02 -19.95
N PRO A 140 7.54 13.84 -20.90
CA PRO A 140 8.39 14.56 -21.83
C PRO A 140 9.44 15.40 -21.07
N GLY A 141 10.69 15.30 -21.47
CA GLY A 141 11.82 16.03 -20.90
C GLY A 141 12.90 16.21 -21.95
N ASP A 142 13.88 17.06 -21.65
CA ASP A 142 15.11 17.12 -22.46
C ASP A 142 16.01 15.89 -22.15
N SER A 143 16.97 15.65 -23.02
CA SER A 143 17.86 14.48 -22.96
C SER A 143 18.75 14.39 -21.71
N SER A 144 18.74 15.42 -20.85
CA SER A 144 19.59 15.51 -19.64
C SER A 144 18.89 15.10 -18.35
N HIS A 145 17.51 15.18 -18.28
CA HIS A 145 16.76 14.90 -17.04
C HIS A 145 15.46 14.15 -17.38
N GLN A 146 15.43 12.87 -17.11
CA GLN A 146 14.20 12.08 -17.25
C GLN A 146 13.28 12.34 -16.06
N ARG A 147 12.18 13.07 -16.29
CA ARG A 147 11.12 13.27 -15.30
C ARG A 147 10.12 12.12 -15.37
N THR A 148 9.70 11.66 -14.22
CA THR A 148 8.74 10.56 -14.08
C THR A 148 7.55 11.04 -13.26
N ALA A 149 6.34 10.81 -13.76
CA ALA A 149 5.15 10.87 -12.94
C ALA A 149 5.00 9.53 -12.21
N VAL A 150 4.84 9.62 -10.90
CA VAL A 150 4.57 8.47 -10.03
C VAL A 150 3.12 8.56 -9.58
N ILE A 151 2.37 7.51 -9.79
CA ILE A 151 1.00 7.36 -9.34
C ILE A 151 0.97 6.33 -8.21
N VAL A 152 0.57 6.77 -7.02
CA VAL A 152 0.44 5.94 -5.82
C VAL A 152 -1.02 5.67 -5.58
N GLY A 153 -1.47 4.44 -5.77
CA GLY A 153 -2.81 4.00 -5.39
C GLY A 153 -2.79 3.32 -4.02
N VAL A 154 -3.74 3.68 -3.19
CA VAL A 154 -3.96 3.08 -1.87
C VAL A 154 -5.41 2.60 -1.79
N GLY A 155 -5.58 1.30 -1.57
CA GLY A 155 -6.87 0.68 -1.25
C GLY A 155 -6.86 0.17 0.18
N ILE A 156 -7.83 0.60 1.01
CA ILE A 156 -8.00 0.10 2.37
C ILE A 156 -9.46 -0.31 2.57
N ASN A 157 -9.66 -1.54 3.03
CA ASN A 157 -10.94 -2.01 3.51
C ASN A 157 -11.21 -1.33 4.87
N VAL A 158 -12.14 -0.38 4.90
CA VAL A 158 -12.48 0.39 6.10
C VAL A 158 -13.75 -0.15 6.73
N ALA A 159 -14.87 -0.08 6.04
CA ALA A 159 -16.18 -0.51 6.55
C ALA A 159 -16.53 -1.95 6.19
N SER A 160 -16.03 -2.43 5.06
CA SER A 160 -16.33 -3.77 4.53
C SER A 160 -15.10 -4.41 3.88
N HIS A 161 -15.14 -5.70 3.70
CA HIS A 161 -14.10 -6.45 2.99
C HIS A 161 -14.73 -7.51 2.08
N PRO A 162 -14.03 -7.90 0.99
CA PRO A 162 -14.48 -8.99 0.14
C PRO A 162 -14.56 -10.32 0.91
N SER A 163 -15.55 -11.15 0.58
CA SER A 163 -15.64 -12.46 1.19
C SER A 163 -14.53 -13.39 0.69
N TYR A 164 -14.13 -14.37 1.52
CA TYR A 164 -13.16 -15.40 1.13
C TYR A 164 -13.53 -16.15 -0.15
N GLN A 165 -14.84 -16.32 -0.41
CA GLN A 165 -15.33 -16.97 -1.63
C GLN A 165 -15.05 -16.20 -2.92
N SER A 166 -14.84 -14.90 -2.81
CA SER A 166 -14.57 -14.01 -3.96
C SER A 166 -13.07 -13.74 -4.16
N ILE A 167 -12.25 -13.98 -3.13
CA ILE A 167 -10.80 -13.78 -3.17
C ILE A 167 -10.15 -14.94 -2.42
N ASP A 168 -9.30 -15.70 -3.09
CA ASP A 168 -8.61 -16.88 -2.54
C ASP A 168 -7.53 -16.50 -1.47
N ARG A 169 -7.93 -15.70 -0.49
CA ARG A 169 -7.14 -15.32 0.69
C ARG A 169 -8.01 -14.63 1.75
N PRO A 170 -7.68 -14.76 3.03
CA PRO A 170 -8.36 -14.05 4.12
C PRO A 170 -8.21 -12.54 3.98
N THR A 171 -9.34 -11.83 4.16
CA THR A 171 -9.40 -10.37 4.14
C THR A 171 -10.19 -9.85 5.33
N THR A 172 -9.85 -8.66 5.79
CA THR A 172 -10.54 -7.97 6.88
C THR A 172 -10.75 -6.49 6.54
N ALA A 173 -11.48 -5.79 7.38
CA ALA A 173 -11.68 -4.35 7.33
C ALA A 173 -11.26 -3.70 8.66
N LEU A 174 -10.81 -2.45 8.63
CA LEU A 174 -10.37 -1.73 9.83
C LEU A 174 -11.47 -1.66 10.89
N GLN A 175 -12.72 -1.44 10.49
CA GLN A 175 -13.88 -1.36 11.39
C GLN A 175 -14.10 -2.63 12.23
N VAL A 176 -13.66 -3.80 11.74
CA VAL A 176 -13.76 -5.08 12.49
C VAL A 176 -12.89 -5.06 13.75
N HIS A 177 -11.84 -4.24 13.77
CA HIS A 177 -10.82 -4.18 14.81
C HIS A 177 -10.89 -2.93 15.68
N VAL A 178 -11.94 -2.10 15.50
CA VAL A 178 -12.13 -0.82 16.22
C VAL A 178 -13.55 -0.74 16.75
N ASP A 179 -13.71 -0.46 18.04
CA ASP A 179 -15.05 -0.39 18.69
C ASP A 179 -15.84 0.85 18.25
N SER A 180 -15.15 1.96 17.96
CA SER A 180 -15.79 3.20 17.51
C SER A 180 -15.93 3.25 15.99
N PRO A 181 -16.93 3.96 15.43
CA PRO A 181 -17.05 4.13 13.99
C PRO A 181 -15.82 4.78 13.38
N VAL A 182 -15.23 4.14 12.35
CA VAL A 182 -14.09 4.68 11.60
C VAL A 182 -14.59 5.65 10.53
N SER A 183 -14.18 6.91 10.65
CA SER A 183 -14.52 7.94 9.66
C SER A 183 -13.68 7.77 8.39
N LEU A 184 -14.33 7.69 7.23
CA LEU A 184 -13.65 7.61 5.94
C LEU A 184 -12.79 8.87 5.66
N SER A 185 -13.29 10.04 6.02
CA SER A 185 -12.54 11.30 5.89
C SER A 185 -11.29 11.30 6.79
N ARG A 186 -11.38 10.73 7.99
CA ARG A 186 -10.24 10.66 8.91
C ARG A 186 -9.14 9.74 8.38
N ILE A 187 -9.47 8.53 7.94
CA ILE A 187 -8.46 7.63 7.35
C ILE A 187 -7.90 8.19 6.05
N ALA A 188 -8.72 8.84 5.22
CA ALA A 188 -8.25 9.50 4.00
C ALA A 188 -7.21 10.58 4.34
N LEU A 189 -7.49 11.45 5.30
CA LEU A 189 -6.57 12.51 5.74
C LEU A 189 -5.24 11.93 6.24
N LEU A 190 -5.27 10.88 7.08
CA LEU A 190 -4.07 10.22 7.58
C LEU A 190 -3.22 9.64 6.44
N VAL A 191 -3.85 8.95 5.49
CA VAL A 191 -3.16 8.37 4.34
C VAL A 191 -2.57 9.46 3.44
N MET A 192 -3.32 10.53 3.17
CA MET A 192 -2.84 11.66 2.36
C MET A 192 -1.63 12.34 3.02
N THR A 193 -1.69 12.59 4.33
CA THR A 193 -0.59 13.16 5.10
C THR A 193 0.64 12.26 5.04
N ALA A 194 0.50 10.97 5.31
CA ALA A 194 1.58 9.99 5.26
C ALA A 194 2.26 9.95 3.87
N ILE A 195 1.46 9.99 2.79
CA ILE A 195 1.99 10.03 1.42
C ILE A 195 2.84 11.29 1.18
N VAL A 196 2.31 12.47 1.54
CA VAL A 196 3.03 13.73 1.29
C VAL A 196 4.31 13.81 2.14
N GLU A 197 4.28 13.35 3.38
CA GLU A 197 5.47 13.30 4.24
C GLU A 197 6.57 12.44 3.63
N ILE A 198 6.25 11.24 3.15
CA ILE A 198 7.23 10.36 2.49
C ILE A 198 7.75 10.97 1.19
N CYS A 199 6.89 11.59 0.38
CA CYS A 199 7.31 12.24 -0.87
C CYS A 199 8.29 13.41 -0.67
N ARG A 200 8.39 13.97 0.54
CA ARG A 200 9.33 15.06 0.89
C ARG A 200 10.68 14.55 1.37
N LEU A 201 10.80 13.27 1.63
CA LEU A 201 12.04 12.70 2.16
C LEU A 201 13.04 12.43 1.04
N GLU A 202 14.30 12.67 1.36
CA GLU A 202 15.41 12.19 0.55
C GLU A 202 15.47 10.64 0.60
N THR A 203 15.93 10.01 -0.46
CA THR A 203 16.03 8.53 -0.55
C THR A 203 16.85 7.93 0.60
N THR A 204 17.88 8.63 1.07
CA THR A 204 18.69 8.21 2.22
C THR A 204 17.89 8.13 3.51
N GLU A 205 17.00 9.09 3.73
CA GLU A 205 16.13 9.11 4.90
C GLU A 205 15.03 8.02 4.79
N VAL A 206 14.50 7.78 3.59
CA VAL A 206 13.58 6.65 3.33
C VAL A 206 14.25 5.33 3.71
N ARG A 207 15.48 5.08 3.23
CA ARG A 207 16.25 3.87 3.58
C ARG A 207 16.48 3.75 5.07
N ARG A 208 16.86 4.84 5.75
CA ARG A 208 17.07 4.86 7.19
C ARG A 208 15.79 4.47 7.95
N ARG A 209 14.65 5.05 7.58
CA ARG A 209 13.36 4.73 8.22
C ARG A 209 12.96 3.27 8.00
N LEU A 210 13.11 2.76 6.80
CA LEU A 210 12.84 1.35 6.50
C LEU A 210 13.74 0.43 7.36
N ALA A 211 15.04 0.69 7.43
CA ALA A 211 15.95 -0.13 8.22
C ALA A 211 15.58 -0.15 9.71
N LEU A 212 15.13 0.99 10.28
CA LEU A 212 14.82 1.10 11.70
C LEU A 212 13.44 0.57 12.08
N TYR A 213 12.42 0.81 11.26
CA TYR A 213 11.03 0.60 11.66
C TYR A 213 10.36 -0.58 10.96
N TRP A 214 10.87 -1.02 9.79
CA TRP A 214 10.33 -2.17 9.07
C TRP A 214 10.28 -3.45 9.89
N PRO A 215 11.32 -3.85 10.65
CA PRO A 215 11.31 -5.13 11.37
C PRO A 215 10.12 -5.28 12.33
N ARG A 216 9.64 -4.18 12.92
CA ARG A 216 8.46 -4.20 13.79
C ARG A 216 7.18 -4.51 13.01
N ARG A 217 7.10 -4.08 11.75
CA ARG A 217 5.92 -4.20 10.89
C ARG A 217 5.94 -5.41 9.97
N ASP A 218 7.09 -6.02 9.79
CA ASP A 218 7.27 -7.10 8.82
C ASP A 218 6.49 -8.36 9.23
N LEU A 219 5.45 -8.67 8.43
CA LEU A 219 4.64 -9.88 8.63
C LEU A 219 5.44 -11.16 8.35
N LEU A 220 6.47 -11.08 7.52
CA LEU A 220 7.22 -12.25 7.03
C LEU A 220 8.48 -12.56 7.87
N LEU A 221 8.95 -11.60 8.67
CA LEU A 221 10.24 -11.71 9.37
C LEU A 221 10.35 -13.01 10.19
N ASN A 222 11.42 -13.77 9.90
CA ASN A 222 11.72 -15.08 10.50
C ASN A 222 10.66 -16.16 10.29
N ARG A 223 9.79 -16.00 9.29
CA ARG A 223 8.76 -16.98 8.93
C ARG A 223 9.14 -17.75 7.67
N PRO A 224 8.71 -19.01 7.54
CA PRO A 224 8.86 -19.75 6.30
C PRO A 224 8.03 -19.09 5.20
N VAL A 225 8.64 -18.95 4.03
CA VAL A 225 8.01 -18.34 2.85
C VAL A 225 8.30 -19.16 1.61
N SER A 226 7.32 -19.27 0.73
CA SER A 226 7.49 -19.77 -0.64
C SER A 226 7.65 -18.58 -1.58
N VAL A 227 8.70 -18.63 -2.38
CA VAL A 227 9.01 -17.63 -3.41
C VAL A 227 9.23 -18.38 -4.72
N PRO A 228 8.24 -18.44 -5.63
CA PRO A 228 8.31 -19.25 -6.85
C PRO A 228 9.55 -18.97 -7.73
N MET A 229 10.08 -17.74 -7.69
CA MET A 229 11.30 -17.37 -8.42
C MET A 229 12.57 -18.07 -7.90
N LEU A 230 12.57 -18.54 -6.65
CA LEU A 230 13.69 -19.25 -6.01
C LEU A 230 13.54 -20.78 -6.07
N GLY A 231 12.48 -21.28 -6.73
CA GLY A 231 12.14 -22.70 -6.83
C GLY A 231 11.03 -23.14 -5.86
N ASP A 232 10.79 -24.45 -5.81
CA ASP A 232 9.66 -25.02 -5.07
C ASP A 232 9.90 -25.20 -3.55
N GLY A 233 11.06 -24.75 -3.05
CA GLY A 233 11.42 -24.85 -1.64
C GLY A 233 10.87 -23.74 -0.75
N LEU A 234 10.83 -23.99 0.57
CA LEU A 234 10.59 -22.95 1.56
C LEU A 234 11.92 -22.33 1.98
N GLY A 235 11.99 -21.00 1.94
CA GLY A 235 13.05 -20.22 2.57
C GLY A 235 12.55 -19.55 3.84
N ILE A 236 13.44 -18.93 4.59
CA ILE A 236 13.10 -18.11 5.76
C ILE A 236 13.28 -16.64 5.40
N ALA A 237 12.22 -15.83 5.52
CA ALA A 237 12.32 -14.39 5.31
C ALA A 237 13.20 -13.74 6.41
N ARG A 238 14.15 -12.90 5.99
CA ARG A 238 15.14 -12.25 6.86
C ARG A 238 15.06 -10.72 6.86
N GLY A 239 13.92 -10.18 6.43
CA GLY A 239 13.69 -8.73 6.37
C GLY A 239 14.03 -8.13 5.02
N LEU A 240 14.47 -6.87 4.98
CA LEU A 240 14.75 -6.13 3.76
C LEU A 240 16.25 -5.92 3.52
N SER A 241 16.64 -5.94 2.27
CA SER A 241 17.92 -5.37 1.82
C SER A 241 17.86 -3.82 1.84
N LEU A 242 19.01 -3.16 1.71
CA LEU A 242 19.10 -1.69 1.65
C LEU A 242 18.31 -1.08 0.48
N ASP A 243 18.07 -1.85 -0.57
CA ASP A 243 17.32 -1.44 -1.77
C ASP A 243 15.87 -1.95 -1.76
N GLY A 244 15.38 -2.41 -0.60
CA GLY A 244 13.99 -2.80 -0.39
C GLY A 244 13.62 -4.19 -0.94
N GLY A 245 14.58 -4.99 -1.39
CA GLY A 245 14.34 -6.39 -1.74
C GLY A 245 14.09 -7.22 -0.49
N LEU A 246 13.24 -8.24 -0.60
CA LEU A 246 13.04 -9.22 0.48
C LEU A 246 14.26 -10.14 0.55
N LEU A 247 14.86 -10.24 1.72
CA LEU A 247 15.93 -11.20 2.02
C LEU A 247 15.31 -12.53 2.40
N VAL A 248 15.73 -13.60 1.70
CA VAL A 248 15.26 -14.97 1.94
C VAL A 248 16.47 -15.88 2.11
N GLU A 249 16.56 -16.52 3.25
CA GLU A 249 17.55 -17.56 3.49
C GLU A 249 17.03 -18.90 2.97
N LEU A 250 17.71 -19.46 1.98
CA LEU A 250 17.39 -20.74 1.36
C LEU A 250 18.63 -21.64 1.36
N GLN A 251 18.54 -22.82 2.00
CA GLN A 251 19.65 -23.79 2.07
C GLN A 251 20.95 -23.21 2.61
N GLY A 252 20.87 -22.24 3.52
CA GLY A 252 22.02 -21.56 4.12
C GLY A 252 22.62 -20.41 3.27
N ALA A 253 22.07 -20.13 2.10
CA ALA A 253 22.40 -18.95 1.30
C ALA A 253 21.36 -17.87 1.48
N LEU A 254 21.79 -16.60 1.46
CA LEU A 254 20.88 -15.43 1.55
C LEU A 254 20.65 -14.87 0.16
N GLU A 255 19.42 -15.01 -0.32
CA GLU A 255 18.97 -14.52 -1.62
C GLU A 255 18.18 -13.23 -1.49
N THR A 256 18.21 -12.35 -2.49
CA THR A 256 17.45 -11.09 -2.50
C THR A 256 16.40 -11.10 -3.61
N VAL A 257 15.13 -10.92 -3.23
CA VAL A 257 13.98 -10.91 -4.13
C VAL A 257 13.47 -9.48 -4.31
N TYR A 258 13.50 -8.93 -5.52
CA TYR A 258 13.04 -7.57 -5.81
C TYR A 258 11.63 -7.51 -6.37
N ALA A 259 11.12 -8.60 -6.88
CA ALA A 259 9.76 -8.69 -7.42
C ALA A 259 9.24 -10.12 -7.26
N GLY A 260 7.94 -10.30 -7.21
CA GLY A 260 7.36 -11.63 -7.13
C GLY A 260 6.17 -11.69 -6.19
N GLU A 261 5.55 -12.86 -6.15
CA GLU A 261 4.64 -13.26 -5.09
C GLU A 261 5.43 -13.98 -4.01
N VAL A 262 5.05 -13.68 -2.77
CA VAL A 262 5.58 -14.36 -1.59
C VAL A 262 4.39 -14.87 -0.80
N THR A 263 4.36 -16.16 -0.54
CA THR A 263 3.32 -16.78 0.31
C THR A 263 3.95 -17.29 1.60
N LEU A 264 3.19 -17.21 2.70
CA LEU A 264 3.58 -17.85 3.94
C LEU A 264 3.53 -19.37 3.74
N GLY A 265 4.64 -20.03 4.02
CA GLY A 265 4.71 -21.49 4.01
C GLY A 265 4.05 -22.07 5.26
N HIS A 266 3.30 -23.13 5.07
CA HIS A 266 2.91 -23.99 6.19
C HIS A 266 4.00 -25.04 6.38
N VAL A 267 4.68 -25.02 7.51
CA VAL A 267 5.50 -26.16 7.95
C VAL A 267 4.50 -27.16 8.52
N GLU A 268 4.23 -28.25 7.78
CA GLU A 268 3.57 -29.39 8.39
C GLU A 268 4.45 -29.84 9.58
N SER A 269 3.96 -29.66 10.78
CA SER A 269 4.55 -30.32 11.95
C SER A 269 4.41 -31.84 11.68
N LYS A 270 5.51 -32.49 11.34
CA LYS A 270 5.60 -33.93 11.46
C LYS A 270 5.46 -34.22 12.96
N GLU A 271 4.23 -34.43 13.41
CA GLU A 271 4.01 -35.13 14.67
C GLU A 271 4.64 -36.50 14.51
N GLY A 272 5.69 -36.71 15.30
CA GLY A 272 6.40 -37.97 15.36
C GLY A 272 5.42 -39.08 15.75
N GLY A 273 5.09 -39.94 14.81
CA GLY A 273 4.58 -41.25 15.14
C GLY A 273 5.68 -42.00 15.85
N SER A 274 5.55 -42.12 17.17
CA SER A 274 6.24 -43.10 17.95
C SER A 274 5.34 -44.31 18.03
N GLU A 275 5.73 -45.39 17.37
CA GLU A 275 5.31 -46.75 17.71
C GLU A 275 5.70 -47.13 19.14
#